data_b4d9d8b2de6109897a80758c1e437525
#
_entry.id   b4d9d8b2de6109897a80758c1e437525
#
_cell.length_a   1.000
_cell.length_b   1.000
_cell.length_c   1.000
_cell.angle_alpha   90.00
_cell.angle_beta   90.00
_cell.angle_gamma   90.00
#
_symmetry.space_group_name_H-M   'P 1'
#
loop_
_entity.id
_entity.type
_entity.pdbx_description
1 polymer ?
#
loop_
_entity_poly.entity_id
_entity_poly.type
_entity_poly.pdbx_seq_one_letter_code
_entity_poly.pdbx_strand_id
1 'polypeptide(L)'
;MNWARGSATVVSLAFCFVGCGSSPGATAPEGSGGSGAGASGSTGSSVSTGSGGAGTSGPAGSGGVDGASGGATGGGGAGGSSTGDATPVVEPALVVSGPNDYWRTGAPTEVTSGNADVTVDDATTYQRWDGFGGSFNEVGWHVLSMLGDAERSRAIKLLFDAAEGAAFAYGRIPIGASDYAMDRYTLDETPDDLTMASFSIDRDKEKLIPYIKAALAVRPDLHLWASPWTPPTWMKSNGAMDGGRMKDDATTLQAYALYFAKFVEAYAGEGITVEAIHPQNEPNYETRYPSCLWTGPLMARFIGTYLGPTLAERGLTTQIYLGTMSNDGAAADVAILNAVTGDSTAMKYVKGFGLQWNMLGSVSGLKSRNLPILQTEHKCGNYPWNPAGLPAFNPDRPPNDHAYAEESWELIRDWIKAGVTSYSAWNMVLDTAGKNLDSQRPWPQNALLTVDTASKTLNVTPVYHVFRHVSQYVDPGAMRVATSGGDALAFKNPDGTIVTILYNSGNSAKTTLLGVGGKKLEFSVPAHGWATVNWE
;
A
#
# COMPACT_ATOMS: atom_id res chain seq x y z
N MET A 1 56.05 25.58 3.88
CA MET A 1 55.79 24.25 3.30
C MET A 1 54.29 24.13 3.05
N ASN A 2 53.92 24.18 1.81
CA ASN A 2 52.55 24.35 1.34
C ASN A 2 51.72 23.06 1.45
N TRP A 3 50.54 23.16 2.04
CA TRP A 3 49.51 22.14 1.97
C TRP A 3 48.47 22.59 0.94
N ALA A 4 48.36 21.84 -0.18
CA ALA A 4 47.36 22.05 -1.20
C ALA A 4 46.03 21.47 -0.74
N ARG A 5 44.98 22.31 -0.76
CA ARG A 5 43.58 21.91 -0.59
C ARG A 5 43.04 21.38 -1.94
N GLY A 6 42.67 20.11 -1.98
CA GLY A 6 41.94 19.54 -3.09
C GLY A 6 40.45 19.88 -2.96
N SER A 7 39.94 20.62 -3.94
CA SER A 7 38.50 20.92 -4.09
C SER A 7 37.80 19.73 -4.75
N ALA A 8 36.84 19.12 -4.07
CA ALA A 8 35.92 18.17 -4.66
C ALA A 8 34.82 18.93 -5.40
N THR A 9 34.78 18.74 -6.70
CA THR A 9 33.73 19.31 -7.56
C THR A 9 32.49 18.41 -7.47
N VAL A 10 31.43 18.91 -6.87
CA VAL A 10 30.11 18.29 -6.90
C VAL A 10 29.51 18.62 -8.27
N VAL A 11 29.31 17.60 -9.11
CA VAL A 11 28.56 17.73 -10.35
C VAL A 11 27.08 17.60 -10.02
N SER A 12 26.39 18.74 -9.96
CA SER A 12 24.94 18.77 -9.92
C SER A 12 24.40 18.54 -11.35
N LEU A 13 23.79 17.41 -11.61
CA LEU A 13 22.97 17.20 -12.80
C LEU A 13 21.63 17.92 -12.60
N ALA A 14 21.50 19.09 -13.23
CA ALA A 14 20.23 19.76 -13.37
C ALA A 14 19.45 19.13 -14.52
N PHE A 15 18.37 18.45 -14.25
CA PHE A 15 17.39 18.06 -15.25
C PHE A 15 16.48 19.25 -15.54
N CYS A 16 16.65 19.86 -16.71
CA CYS A 16 15.72 20.86 -17.25
C CYS A 16 14.46 20.15 -17.75
N PHE A 17 13.33 20.41 -17.08
CA PHE A 17 12.01 20.10 -17.63
C PHE A 17 11.59 21.28 -18.54
N VAL A 18 11.40 20.97 -19.82
CA VAL A 18 10.82 21.90 -20.79
C VAL A 18 9.31 21.89 -20.60
N GLY A 19 8.76 23.03 -20.17
CA GLY A 19 7.33 23.24 -20.10
C GLY A 19 6.70 23.32 -21.50
N CYS A 20 5.63 22.57 -21.73
CA CYS A 20 4.80 22.72 -22.92
C CYS A 20 4.00 24.01 -22.87
N GLY A 21 4.43 24.99 -23.66
CA GLY A 21 3.66 26.19 -24.00
C GLY A 21 2.57 25.84 -25.02
N SER A 22 1.37 26.31 -24.73
CA SER A 22 0.23 26.31 -25.63
C SER A 22 0.48 27.26 -26.81
N SER A 23 0.20 26.82 -28.03
CA SER A 23 0.08 27.65 -29.23
C SER A 23 -1.32 27.55 -29.82
N PRO A 24 -1.88 28.67 -30.33
CA PRO A 24 -3.26 28.74 -30.77
C PRO A 24 -3.42 28.50 -32.27
N GLY A 25 -4.56 27.91 -32.62
CA GLY A 25 -5.37 28.21 -33.79
C GLY A 25 -4.86 27.82 -35.18
N ALA A 26 -5.56 26.87 -35.79
CA ALA A 26 -5.79 26.89 -37.23
C ALA A 26 -7.19 26.33 -37.53
N THR A 27 -7.89 27.13 -38.30
CA THR A 27 -9.25 27.04 -38.78
C THR A 27 -9.50 25.85 -39.71
N ALA A 28 -10.71 25.33 -39.62
CA ALA A 28 -11.29 24.36 -40.56
C ALA A 28 -11.65 24.97 -41.92
N PRO A 29 -11.86 24.13 -42.95
CA PRO A 29 -12.92 24.43 -43.91
C PRO A 29 -14.03 23.37 -43.92
N GLU A 30 -15.23 23.88 -44.10
CA GLU A 30 -16.48 23.17 -44.32
C GLU A 30 -16.49 22.44 -45.65
N GLY A 31 -17.32 21.38 -45.72
CA GLY A 31 -17.64 20.67 -46.96
C GLY A 31 -18.72 19.62 -46.78
N SER A 32 -19.90 20.05 -46.90
CA SER A 32 -21.21 19.55 -47.44
C SER A 32 -21.37 18.09 -47.85
N GLY A 33 -22.47 17.51 -47.39
CA GLY A 33 -23.51 16.92 -48.22
C GLY A 33 -23.61 15.42 -48.30
N GLY A 34 -24.79 14.89 -47.97
CA GLY A 34 -25.24 13.65 -48.55
C GLY A 34 -26.18 12.82 -47.67
N SER A 35 -27.44 13.06 -47.82
CA SER A 35 -28.62 12.32 -47.32
C SER A 35 -28.72 10.87 -47.84
N GLY A 36 -29.33 9.97 -47.04
CA GLY A 36 -29.78 8.65 -47.51
C GLY A 36 -30.57 7.89 -46.43
N ALA A 37 -31.90 7.90 -46.59
CA ALA A 37 -32.87 7.26 -45.75
C ALA A 37 -33.09 5.75 -46.12
N GLY A 38 -33.71 5.01 -45.22
CA GLY A 38 -34.36 3.69 -45.47
C GLY A 38 -34.29 2.84 -44.20
N ALA A 39 -35.25 2.72 -43.42
CA ALA A 39 -36.60 2.17 -43.32
C ALA A 39 -36.62 0.66 -43.04
N SER A 40 -37.23 0.36 -41.88
CA SER A 40 -38.27 -0.67 -41.56
C SER A 40 -37.89 -2.16 -41.47
N GLY A 41 -38.48 -2.75 -40.42
CA GLY A 41 -38.84 -4.15 -40.35
C GLY A 41 -38.78 -4.76 -38.97
N SER A 42 -39.72 -4.61 -38.21
CA SER A 42 -40.67 -5.24 -37.28
C SER A 42 -40.83 -6.75 -37.40
N THR A 43 -41.14 -7.33 -36.30
CA THR A 43 -41.97 -8.48 -35.85
C THR A 43 -41.19 -9.39 -34.95
N GLY A 44 -41.60 -9.83 -33.77
CA GLY A 44 -42.90 -9.96 -33.15
C GLY A 44 -42.97 -11.31 -32.43
N SER A 45 -43.39 -11.28 -31.16
CA SER A 45 -44.08 -12.37 -30.42
C SER A 45 -43.33 -13.68 -30.18
N SER A 46 -43.43 -14.34 -29.04
CA SER A 46 -44.56 -14.59 -28.15
C SER A 46 -44.15 -15.29 -26.85
N VAL A 47 -44.88 -15.00 -25.84
CA VAL A 47 -45.15 -15.61 -24.55
C VAL A 47 -45.30 -17.12 -24.56
N SER A 48 -44.80 -17.83 -23.52
CA SER A 48 -45.62 -18.90 -22.92
C SER A 48 -45.26 -19.08 -21.43
N THR A 49 -46.30 -18.99 -20.67
CA THR A 49 -46.54 -19.27 -19.26
C THR A 49 -46.54 -20.78 -18.97
N GLY A 50 -46.07 -21.16 -17.78
CA GLY A 50 -46.24 -22.51 -17.25
C GLY A 50 -46.04 -22.56 -15.75
N SER A 51 -47.14 -22.60 -15.06
CA SER A 51 -47.36 -22.63 -13.63
C SER A 51 -47.24 -24.02 -12.99
N GLY A 52 -47.00 -24.05 -11.66
CA GLY A 52 -47.44 -25.12 -10.74
C GLY A 52 -46.31 -26.00 -10.24
N GLY A 53 -46.18 -26.21 -8.99
CA GLY A 53 -47.00 -26.60 -7.92
C GLY A 53 -46.26 -26.80 -6.60
N ALA A 54 -46.98 -26.62 -5.54
CA ALA A 54 -46.62 -26.69 -4.13
C ALA A 54 -46.50 -28.14 -3.58
N GLY A 55 -45.82 -28.28 -2.43
CA GLY A 55 -45.87 -29.48 -1.58
C GLY A 55 -44.96 -29.34 -0.39
N THR A 56 -45.40 -28.86 0.62
CA THR A 56 -45.67 -29.10 2.06
C THR A 56 -45.04 -30.34 2.68
N SER A 57 -44.54 -30.09 3.88
CA SER A 57 -44.59 -30.80 5.15
C SER A 57 -43.25 -31.22 5.79
N GLY A 58 -42.98 -30.64 6.98
CA GLY A 58 -42.13 -31.24 8.02
C GLY A 58 -42.90 -32.36 8.76
N PRO A 59 -42.49 -32.91 9.90
CA PRO A 59 -41.97 -32.24 11.08
C PRO A 59 -40.86 -33.00 11.92
N ALA A 60 -40.28 -32.30 12.87
CA ALA A 60 -39.92 -32.57 14.27
C ALA A 60 -39.55 -33.98 14.79
N GLY A 61 -38.54 -34.00 15.69
CA GLY A 61 -38.24 -35.03 16.68
C GLY A 61 -36.89 -34.71 17.33
N SER A 62 -36.73 -34.07 18.40
CA SER A 62 -36.80 -34.14 19.85
C SER A 62 -36.16 -35.42 20.47
N GLY A 63 -35.22 -35.20 21.39
CA GLY A 63 -34.68 -36.11 22.38
C GLY A 63 -33.19 -35.89 22.56
N GLY A 64 -32.65 -35.45 23.63
CA GLY A 64 -32.97 -35.50 25.04
C GLY A 64 -32.01 -36.43 25.78
N VAL A 65 -31.25 -35.87 26.60
CA VAL A 65 -30.82 -35.98 28.00
C VAL A 65 -29.72 -36.95 28.42
N ASP A 66 -28.96 -36.46 29.40
CA ASP A 66 -28.27 -37.05 30.55
C ASP A 66 -26.93 -37.76 30.30
N GLY A 67 -25.84 -37.48 31.05
CA GLY A 67 -25.69 -37.02 32.44
C GLY A 67 -24.71 -37.96 33.14
N ALA A 68 -23.94 -37.45 34.09
CA ALA A 68 -23.17 -38.09 35.16
C ALA A 68 -21.64 -38.16 34.95
N SER A 69 -20.83 -37.34 35.64
CA SER A 69 -20.41 -37.28 37.06
C SER A 69 -19.63 -38.50 37.54
N GLY A 70 -18.42 -38.25 38.03
CA GLY A 70 -17.60 -39.07 38.89
C GLY A 70 -16.14 -38.80 38.62
N GLY A 71 -15.32 -38.30 39.41
CA GLY A 71 -15.20 -38.20 40.85
C GLY A 71 -13.96 -38.97 41.32
N ALA A 72 -13.00 -38.17 41.81
CA ALA A 72 -12.16 -38.40 42.98
C ALA A 72 -10.84 -39.18 42.89
N THR A 73 -9.83 -38.50 43.27
CA THR A 73 -8.85 -38.67 44.37
C THR A 73 -7.63 -39.54 44.16
N GLY A 74 -6.52 -38.93 44.39
CA GLY A 74 -5.54 -39.27 45.42
C GLY A 74 -4.12 -39.40 44.91
N GLY A 75 -3.26 -38.49 45.26
CA GLY A 75 -2.31 -38.66 46.33
C GLY A 75 -0.85 -38.74 45.90
N GLY A 76 -0.10 -37.72 46.18
CA GLY A 76 1.15 -37.72 46.86
C GLY A 76 2.44 -38.15 46.12
N GLY A 77 3.40 -37.25 46.11
CA GLY A 77 4.79 -37.62 45.92
C GLY A 77 5.66 -36.41 45.59
N ALA A 78 6.23 -35.78 46.61
CA ALA A 78 7.23 -34.75 46.51
C ALA A 78 8.52 -35.27 45.87
N GLY A 79 9.06 -34.50 44.94
CA GLY A 79 10.39 -34.66 44.38
C GLY A 79 10.79 -33.36 43.72
N GLY A 80 11.29 -32.42 44.52
CA GLY A 80 11.86 -31.18 44.01
C GLY A 80 13.11 -31.48 43.18
N SER A 81 13.04 -31.08 41.90
CA SER A 81 14.21 -30.83 41.10
C SER A 81 13.98 -29.45 40.48
N SER A 82 14.60 -28.42 41.03
CA SER A 82 14.74 -27.13 40.44
C SER A 82 15.60 -27.27 39.18
N THR A 83 14.98 -27.60 38.05
CA THR A 83 15.56 -27.26 36.77
C THR A 83 15.29 -25.79 36.56
N GLY A 84 16.35 -25.00 36.66
CA GLY A 84 16.31 -23.62 36.23
C GLY A 84 15.70 -23.59 34.84
N ASP A 85 14.68 -22.77 34.71
CA ASP A 85 14.06 -22.38 33.45
C ASP A 85 15.16 -21.67 32.64
N ALA A 86 15.90 -22.47 31.87
CA ALA A 86 16.78 -21.90 30.85
C ALA A 86 15.81 -21.34 29.79
N THR A 87 15.67 -20.02 29.75
CA THR A 87 15.08 -19.33 28.61
C THR A 87 15.62 -20.00 27.35
N PRO A 88 14.76 -20.48 26.43
CA PRO A 88 15.23 -21.09 25.21
C PRO A 88 16.13 -20.05 24.50
N VAL A 89 17.39 -20.39 24.30
CA VAL A 89 18.31 -19.62 23.48
C VAL A 89 17.75 -19.70 22.07
N VAL A 90 17.12 -18.63 21.60
CA VAL A 90 16.65 -18.55 20.22
C VAL A 90 17.89 -18.41 19.36
N GLU A 91 18.22 -19.48 18.63
CA GLU A 91 19.30 -19.46 17.66
C GLU A 91 19.03 -18.38 16.61
N PRO A 92 20.05 -17.59 16.21
CA PRO A 92 19.84 -16.54 15.21
C PRO A 92 19.32 -17.13 13.90
N ALA A 93 18.16 -16.67 13.47
CA ALA A 93 17.56 -17.09 12.22
C ALA A 93 18.16 -16.30 11.05
N LEU A 94 18.49 -17.01 9.97
CA LEU A 94 18.97 -16.44 8.71
C LEU A 94 18.02 -16.83 7.58
N VAL A 95 17.62 -15.85 6.79
CA VAL A 95 16.93 -16.07 5.51
C VAL A 95 17.70 -15.37 4.41
N VAL A 96 17.92 -16.06 3.28
CA VAL A 96 18.59 -15.50 2.12
C VAL A 96 17.75 -15.69 0.86
N SER A 97 17.85 -14.71 -0.04
CA SER A 97 17.24 -14.76 -1.38
C SER A 97 18.21 -14.25 -2.43
N GLY A 98 18.22 -14.89 -3.59
CA GLY A 98 18.96 -14.46 -4.77
C GLY A 98 18.14 -14.72 -6.03
N PRO A 99 18.63 -14.38 -7.23
CA PRO A 99 17.92 -14.59 -8.48
C PRO A 99 17.47 -16.05 -8.65
N ASN A 100 16.17 -16.27 -8.85
CA ASN A 100 15.54 -17.59 -9.03
C ASN A 100 15.66 -18.57 -7.83
N ASP A 101 16.11 -18.08 -6.67
CA ASP A 101 16.29 -18.89 -5.46
C ASP A 101 15.97 -18.06 -4.24
N TYR A 102 14.69 -18.00 -3.90
CA TYR A 102 14.15 -17.13 -2.87
C TYR A 102 13.79 -17.86 -1.59
N TRP A 103 13.97 -17.16 -0.48
CA TRP A 103 13.49 -17.54 0.86
C TRP A 103 14.11 -18.83 1.40
N ARG A 104 15.42 -18.99 1.28
CA ARG A 104 16.13 -20.11 1.90
C ARG A 104 16.45 -19.78 3.36
N THR A 105 16.03 -20.64 4.24
CA THR A 105 16.32 -20.54 5.68
C THR A 105 17.65 -21.20 6.03
N GLY A 106 18.31 -20.68 7.08
CA GLY A 106 19.57 -21.18 7.60
C GLY A 106 19.89 -20.58 8.97
N ALA A 107 21.12 -20.73 9.38
CA ALA A 107 21.65 -20.09 10.58
C ALA A 107 23.02 -19.44 10.24
N PRO A 108 23.32 -18.25 10.77
CA PRO A 108 24.66 -17.69 10.68
C PRO A 108 25.61 -18.42 11.63
N THR A 109 26.91 -18.34 11.38
CA THR A 109 27.93 -18.90 12.27
C THR A 109 28.46 -17.79 13.18
N GLU A 110 28.44 -17.98 14.50
CA GLU A 110 29.09 -17.07 15.42
C GLU A 110 30.61 -17.25 15.35
N VAL A 111 31.35 -16.15 15.17
CA VAL A 111 32.80 -16.14 15.08
C VAL A 111 33.39 -15.12 16.07
N THR A 112 34.60 -15.39 16.56
CA THR A 112 35.28 -14.57 17.59
C THR A 112 36.29 -13.57 17.02
N SER A 113 36.60 -13.68 15.71
CA SER A 113 37.66 -12.86 15.07
C SER A 113 37.14 -12.25 13.76
N GLY A 114 37.92 -11.38 13.14
CA GLY A 114 37.59 -10.66 11.91
C GLY A 114 37.03 -9.26 12.16
N ASN A 115 37.13 -8.41 11.14
CA ASN A 115 36.51 -7.09 11.13
C ASN A 115 35.11 -7.21 10.51
N ALA A 116 34.11 -6.66 11.18
CA ALA A 116 32.75 -6.66 10.66
C ALA A 116 32.66 -5.84 9.36
N ASP A 117 32.01 -6.43 8.34
CA ASP A 117 31.66 -5.73 7.09
C ASP A 117 30.49 -4.77 7.32
N VAL A 118 29.57 -5.17 8.20
CA VAL A 118 28.42 -4.37 8.63
C VAL A 118 28.35 -4.40 10.15
N THR A 119 28.15 -3.24 10.76
CA THR A 119 27.96 -3.12 12.21
C THR A 119 26.61 -2.49 12.50
N VAL A 120 25.89 -3.05 13.47
CA VAL A 120 24.67 -2.47 14.04
C VAL A 120 24.99 -1.80 15.37
N ASP A 121 24.60 -0.55 15.51
CA ASP A 121 24.60 0.19 16.76
C ASP A 121 23.15 0.37 17.25
N ASP A 122 22.71 -0.49 18.12
CA ASP A 122 21.34 -0.53 18.65
C ASP A 122 21.09 0.52 19.75
N ALA A 123 22.12 1.21 20.20
CA ALA A 123 22.01 2.35 21.10
C ALA A 123 21.61 3.63 20.35
N THR A 124 21.97 3.76 19.09
CA THR A 124 21.58 4.88 18.24
C THR A 124 20.28 4.58 17.52
N THR A 125 19.17 5.14 18.01
CA THR A 125 17.82 4.94 17.49
C THR A 125 17.34 6.11 16.63
N TYR A 126 16.44 5.82 15.69
CA TYR A 126 15.78 6.80 14.82
C TYR A 126 14.26 6.75 15.00
N GLN A 127 13.49 6.75 13.91
CA GLN A 127 12.03 6.71 13.99
C GLN A 127 11.52 5.35 14.49
N ARG A 128 10.36 5.41 15.17
CA ARG A 128 9.54 4.24 15.39
C ARG A 128 8.98 3.75 14.05
N TRP A 129 8.97 2.45 13.89
CA TRP A 129 8.41 1.79 12.72
C TRP A 129 6.99 1.30 13.03
N ASP A 130 6.03 1.64 12.16
CA ASP A 130 4.63 1.28 12.36
C ASP A 130 4.22 0.06 11.52
N GLY A 131 4.94 -0.26 10.44
CA GLY A 131 4.74 -1.47 9.67
C GLY A 131 4.76 -1.30 8.15
N PHE A 132 4.72 -2.42 7.47
CA PHE A 132 4.53 -2.51 6.02
C PHE A 132 3.08 -2.81 5.68
N GLY A 133 2.69 -2.51 4.45
CA GLY A 133 1.36 -2.80 3.96
C GLY A 133 1.25 -2.79 2.44
N GLY A 134 0.01 -2.78 1.96
CA GLY A 134 -0.30 -2.68 0.55
C GLY A 134 -1.73 -2.23 0.29
N SER A 135 -2.03 -1.97 -0.98
CA SER A 135 -3.35 -1.46 -1.37
C SER A 135 -4.29 -2.57 -1.80
N PHE A 136 -5.48 -2.55 -1.24
CA PHE A 136 -6.62 -3.33 -1.74
C PHE A 136 -7.15 -2.69 -3.03
N ASN A 137 -7.57 -3.50 -3.98
CA ASN A 137 -8.24 -3.04 -5.19
C ASN A 137 -9.19 -4.10 -5.73
N GLU A 138 -10.16 -3.69 -6.57
CA GLU A 138 -11.15 -4.60 -7.14
C GLU A 138 -10.53 -5.66 -8.06
N VAL A 139 -9.55 -5.27 -8.90
CA VAL A 139 -8.86 -6.21 -9.81
C VAL A 139 -8.18 -7.32 -9.01
N GLY A 140 -7.53 -6.99 -7.90
CA GLY A 140 -6.87 -7.98 -7.03
C GLY A 140 -7.84 -9.01 -6.48
N TRP A 141 -9.01 -8.58 -5.97
CA TRP A 141 -10.02 -9.53 -5.52
C TRP A 141 -10.63 -10.34 -6.66
N HIS A 142 -10.87 -9.70 -7.79
CA HIS A 142 -11.42 -10.37 -8.98
C HIS A 142 -10.53 -11.54 -9.40
N VAL A 143 -9.21 -11.32 -9.53
CA VAL A 143 -8.28 -12.39 -9.95
C VAL A 143 -8.06 -13.44 -8.85
N LEU A 144 -8.04 -13.04 -7.58
CA LEU A 144 -8.01 -13.98 -6.45
C LEU A 144 -9.24 -14.89 -6.43
N SER A 145 -10.41 -14.36 -6.81
CA SER A 145 -11.66 -15.12 -6.87
C SER A 145 -11.67 -16.19 -7.98
N MET A 146 -10.77 -16.10 -8.95
CA MET A 146 -10.59 -17.12 -9.99
C MET A 146 -9.81 -18.34 -9.52
N LEU A 147 -9.03 -18.20 -8.41
CA LEU A 147 -8.27 -19.29 -7.81
C LEU A 147 -9.20 -20.23 -7.02
N GLY A 148 -8.79 -21.46 -6.86
CA GLY A 148 -9.39 -22.37 -5.88
C GLY A 148 -9.16 -21.85 -4.45
N ASP A 149 -10.01 -22.28 -3.51
CA ASP A 149 -10.02 -21.79 -2.12
C ASP A 149 -8.65 -21.93 -1.42
N ALA A 150 -7.93 -23.01 -1.65
CA ALA A 150 -6.61 -23.26 -1.07
C ALA A 150 -5.57 -22.23 -1.55
N GLU A 151 -5.50 -21.98 -2.87
CA GLU A 151 -4.55 -21.01 -3.44
C GLU A 151 -4.94 -19.56 -3.10
N ARG A 152 -6.24 -19.24 -3.07
CA ARG A 152 -6.71 -17.94 -2.60
C ARG A 152 -6.33 -17.71 -1.13
N SER A 153 -6.57 -18.68 -0.27
CA SER A 153 -6.17 -18.62 1.14
C SER A 153 -4.65 -18.51 1.29
N ARG A 154 -3.89 -19.21 0.46
CA ARG A 154 -2.41 -19.11 0.43
C ARG A 154 -1.98 -17.69 0.05
N ALA A 155 -2.60 -17.05 -0.95
CA ALA A 155 -2.28 -15.67 -1.34
C ALA A 155 -2.49 -14.69 -0.18
N ILE A 156 -3.62 -14.80 0.53
CA ILE A 156 -3.91 -13.95 1.69
C ILE A 156 -2.89 -14.17 2.81
N LYS A 157 -2.55 -15.43 3.12
CA LYS A 157 -1.51 -15.74 4.11
C LYS A 157 -0.13 -15.21 3.71
N LEU A 158 0.26 -15.34 2.45
CA LEU A 158 1.53 -14.78 1.98
C LEU A 158 1.64 -13.28 2.27
N LEU A 159 0.56 -12.52 2.20
CA LEU A 159 0.58 -11.09 2.47
C LEU A 159 0.51 -10.76 3.96
N PHE A 160 -0.38 -11.41 4.71
CA PHE A 160 -0.78 -10.93 6.04
C PHE A 160 -0.39 -11.82 7.21
N ASP A 161 -0.08 -13.11 6.99
CA ASP A 161 0.29 -14.01 8.08
C ASP A 161 1.65 -13.60 8.68
N ALA A 162 1.69 -13.44 10.01
CA ALA A 162 2.87 -12.95 10.71
C ALA A 162 4.00 -13.98 10.78
N ALA A 163 3.67 -15.28 10.75
CA ALA A 163 4.66 -16.36 10.88
C ALA A 163 5.18 -16.84 9.52
N GLU A 164 4.28 -16.98 8.53
CA GLU A 164 4.59 -17.63 7.26
C GLU A 164 4.54 -16.67 6.05
N GLY A 165 4.09 -15.44 6.24
CA GLY A 165 3.90 -14.44 5.20
C GLY A 165 4.80 -13.22 5.33
N ALA A 166 4.43 -12.15 4.61
CA ALA A 166 5.11 -10.85 4.69
C ALA A 166 4.67 -10.02 5.92
N ALA A 167 3.79 -10.54 6.77
CA ALA A 167 3.35 -9.91 8.01
C ALA A 167 2.83 -8.47 7.84
N PHE A 168 2.16 -8.14 6.73
CA PHE A 168 1.65 -6.79 6.50
C PHE A 168 0.70 -6.35 7.60
N ALA A 169 1.00 -5.19 8.18
CA ALA A 169 0.25 -4.58 9.28
C ALA A 169 -0.64 -3.41 8.84
N TYR A 170 -0.51 -2.95 7.59
CA TYR A 170 -1.26 -1.85 7.02
C TYR A 170 -2.01 -2.25 5.75
N GLY A 171 -3.20 -1.66 5.54
CA GLY A 171 -3.98 -1.82 4.33
C GLY A 171 -4.58 -0.50 3.86
N ARG A 172 -4.38 -0.15 2.58
CA ARG A 172 -5.00 1.00 1.93
C ARG A 172 -6.28 0.61 1.23
N ILE A 173 -7.35 1.36 1.44
CA ILE A 173 -8.67 1.17 0.85
C ILE A 173 -8.96 2.33 -0.11
N PRO A 174 -9.30 2.12 -1.38
CA PRO A 174 -9.82 3.17 -2.24
C PRO A 174 -11.24 3.56 -1.83
N ILE A 175 -11.55 4.86 -1.82
CA ILE A 175 -12.91 5.37 -1.66
C ILE A 175 -13.49 5.62 -3.06
N GLY A 176 -14.30 4.70 -3.54
CA GLY A 176 -14.69 4.63 -4.94
C GLY A 176 -13.59 4.03 -5.82
N ALA A 177 -13.68 4.25 -7.14
CA ALA A 177 -12.74 3.67 -8.09
C ALA A 177 -11.32 4.24 -7.96
N SER A 178 -10.33 3.35 -7.85
CA SER A 178 -8.93 3.62 -8.16
C SER A 178 -8.64 3.34 -9.64
N ASP A 179 -7.41 3.51 -10.08
CA ASP A 179 -6.94 3.06 -11.39
C ASP A 179 -6.96 1.51 -11.56
N TYR A 180 -7.05 0.76 -10.45
CA TYR A 180 -7.24 -0.69 -10.42
C TYR A 180 -8.65 -1.12 -9.97
N ALA A 181 -9.64 -0.28 -10.16
CA ALA A 181 -11.04 -0.71 -10.14
C ALA A 181 -11.40 -1.48 -11.44
N MET A 182 -12.47 -2.25 -11.39
CA MET A 182 -13.00 -2.94 -12.58
C MET A 182 -13.68 -1.97 -13.56
N ASP A 183 -14.25 -0.89 -13.02
CA ASP A 183 -14.90 0.20 -13.77
C ASP A 183 -14.74 1.50 -13.01
N ARG A 184 -15.05 2.64 -13.66
CA ARG A 184 -15.12 3.95 -13.03
C ARG A 184 -16.42 4.09 -12.24
N TYR A 185 -16.32 4.43 -10.94
CA TYR A 185 -17.47 4.67 -10.07
C TYR A 185 -17.08 5.55 -8.87
N THR A 186 -18.07 6.19 -8.29
CA THR A 186 -17.98 6.72 -6.92
C THR A 186 -19.15 6.17 -6.10
N LEU A 187 -19.21 6.52 -4.83
CA LEU A 187 -20.23 5.97 -3.93
C LEU A 187 -21.53 6.80 -3.92
N ASP A 188 -21.57 7.91 -4.67
CA ASP A 188 -22.77 8.73 -4.86
C ASP A 188 -22.69 9.58 -6.14
N GLU A 189 -23.21 9.07 -7.23
CA GLU A 189 -23.28 9.79 -8.52
C GLU A 189 -24.61 10.53 -8.74
N THR A 190 -25.48 10.61 -7.71
CA THR A 190 -26.73 11.35 -7.81
C THR A 190 -26.44 12.84 -7.81
N PRO A 191 -26.74 13.57 -8.92
CA PRO A 191 -26.43 14.98 -9.02
C PRO A 191 -27.07 15.78 -7.88
N ASP A 192 -26.28 16.67 -7.28
CA ASP A 192 -26.71 17.58 -6.21
C ASP A 192 -27.31 16.92 -4.96
N ASP A 193 -26.94 15.65 -4.69
CA ASP A 193 -27.31 15.00 -3.41
C ASP A 193 -26.44 15.50 -2.26
N LEU A 194 -26.72 16.72 -1.83
CA LEU A 194 -25.99 17.39 -0.74
C LEU A 194 -26.10 16.70 0.60
N THR A 195 -27.09 15.79 0.75
CA THR A 195 -27.35 15.03 1.99
C THR A 195 -26.78 13.62 1.96
N MET A 196 -26.19 13.22 0.82
CA MET A 196 -25.72 11.86 0.62
C MET A 196 -26.79 10.81 0.89
N ALA A 197 -28.04 11.06 0.49
CA ALA A 197 -29.17 10.14 0.68
C ALA A 197 -29.01 8.89 -0.21
N SER A 198 -28.39 9.05 -1.37
CA SER A 198 -28.12 7.99 -2.36
C SER A 198 -26.76 7.32 -2.17
N PHE A 199 -25.99 7.74 -1.16
CA PHE A 199 -24.66 7.14 -0.87
C PHE A 199 -24.80 5.63 -0.61
N SER A 200 -24.02 4.82 -1.31
CA SER A 200 -24.00 3.37 -1.12
C SER A 200 -22.61 2.76 -1.31
N ILE A 201 -22.30 1.76 -0.47
CA ILE A 201 -21.13 0.88 -0.60
C ILE A 201 -21.50 -0.51 -1.16
N ASP A 202 -22.68 -0.68 -1.75
CA ASP A 202 -23.15 -2.00 -2.20
C ASP A 202 -22.19 -2.64 -3.21
N ARG A 203 -21.57 -1.82 -4.08
CA ARG A 203 -20.52 -2.32 -4.98
C ARG A 203 -19.31 -2.84 -4.21
N ASP A 204 -18.87 -2.13 -3.19
CA ASP A 204 -17.71 -2.53 -2.39
C ASP A 204 -17.98 -3.84 -1.64
N LYS A 205 -19.24 -4.09 -1.20
CA LYS A 205 -19.63 -5.34 -0.56
C LYS A 205 -19.39 -6.56 -1.43
N GLU A 206 -19.45 -6.39 -2.75
CA GLU A 206 -19.21 -7.49 -3.69
C GLU A 206 -17.74 -7.60 -4.11
N LYS A 207 -17.06 -6.48 -4.25
CA LYS A 207 -15.79 -6.42 -4.99
C LYS A 207 -14.56 -6.09 -4.14
N LEU A 208 -14.71 -5.37 -3.04
CA LEU A 208 -13.59 -4.88 -2.25
C LEU A 208 -13.62 -5.39 -0.80
N ILE A 209 -14.76 -5.28 -0.13
CA ILE A 209 -14.95 -5.70 1.27
C ILE A 209 -14.63 -7.19 1.50
N PRO A 210 -14.94 -8.13 0.60
CA PRO A 210 -14.54 -9.53 0.76
C PRO A 210 -13.01 -9.72 0.84
N TYR A 211 -12.24 -8.93 0.07
CA TYR A 211 -10.78 -8.95 0.12
C TYR A 211 -10.28 -8.48 1.49
N ILE A 212 -10.81 -7.36 1.97
CA ILE A 212 -10.45 -6.79 3.28
C ILE A 212 -10.80 -7.76 4.41
N LYS A 213 -12.00 -8.35 4.38
CA LYS A 213 -12.43 -9.34 5.38
C LYS A 213 -11.57 -10.61 5.36
N ALA A 214 -11.11 -11.04 4.18
CA ALA A 214 -10.18 -12.16 4.08
C ALA A 214 -8.82 -11.83 4.72
N ALA A 215 -8.32 -10.61 4.56
CA ALA A 215 -7.11 -10.14 5.21
C ALA A 215 -7.29 -10.04 6.74
N LEU A 216 -8.38 -9.44 7.21
CA LEU A 216 -8.71 -9.32 8.64
C LEU A 216 -8.91 -10.68 9.33
N ALA A 217 -9.33 -11.71 8.60
CA ALA A 217 -9.43 -13.06 9.15
C ALA A 217 -8.06 -13.67 9.46
N VAL A 218 -7.00 -13.26 8.76
CA VAL A 218 -5.61 -13.68 8.99
C VAL A 218 -4.90 -12.71 9.94
N ARG A 219 -5.15 -11.41 9.78
CA ARG A 219 -4.54 -10.32 10.56
C ARG A 219 -5.62 -9.41 11.18
N PRO A 220 -6.21 -9.77 12.33
CA PRO A 220 -7.30 -9.00 12.94
C PRO A 220 -6.91 -7.59 13.41
N ASP A 221 -5.63 -7.36 13.66
CA ASP A 221 -5.01 -6.09 14.07
C ASP A 221 -4.51 -5.24 12.89
N LEU A 222 -4.97 -5.53 11.67
CA LEU A 222 -4.58 -4.79 10.48
C LEU A 222 -5.06 -3.33 10.55
N HIS A 223 -4.14 -2.38 10.45
CA HIS A 223 -4.41 -0.95 10.42
C HIS A 223 -4.88 -0.54 9.02
N LEU A 224 -6.10 -0.04 8.92
CA LEU A 224 -6.72 0.31 7.65
C LEU A 224 -6.86 1.81 7.49
N TRP A 225 -6.45 2.31 6.33
CA TRP A 225 -6.63 3.69 5.95
C TRP A 225 -7.16 3.81 4.51
N ALA A 226 -7.79 4.94 4.17
CA ALA A 226 -8.48 5.09 2.91
C ALA A 226 -8.17 6.41 2.21
N SER A 227 -8.28 6.41 0.87
CA SER A 227 -8.18 7.63 0.05
C SER A 227 -9.02 7.53 -1.22
N PRO A 228 -9.70 8.62 -1.65
CA PRO A 228 -10.36 8.70 -2.94
C PRO A 228 -9.36 9.06 -4.04
N TRP A 229 -9.62 8.60 -5.27
CA TRP A 229 -8.97 9.09 -6.49
C TRP A 229 -9.73 10.26 -7.08
N THR A 230 -11.05 10.28 -6.91
CA THR A 230 -11.92 11.36 -7.37
C THR A 230 -13.13 11.50 -6.44
N PRO A 231 -13.64 12.72 -6.20
CA PRO A 231 -14.97 12.90 -5.64
C PRO A 231 -16.05 12.52 -6.68
N PRO A 232 -17.33 12.41 -6.28
CA PRO A 232 -18.45 12.32 -7.22
C PRO A 232 -18.36 13.33 -8.35
N THR A 233 -18.75 12.94 -9.56
CA THR A 233 -18.55 13.77 -10.77
C THR A 233 -19.24 15.12 -10.68
N TRP A 234 -20.40 15.18 -10.04
CA TRP A 234 -21.15 16.42 -9.85
C TRP A 234 -20.46 17.44 -8.91
N MET A 235 -19.49 16.99 -8.11
CA MET A 235 -18.67 17.86 -7.25
C MET A 235 -17.45 18.45 -7.99
N LYS A 236 -17.25 18.11 -9.26
CA LYS A 236 -16.08 18.50 -10.05
C LYS A 236 -16.41 19.53 -11.12
N SER A 237 -15.39 20.31 -11.50
CA SER A 237 -15.52 21.39 -12.50
C SER A 237 -15.82 20.87 -13.92
N ASN A 238 -15.43 19.65 -14.23
CA ASN A 238 -15.60 19.03 -15.54
C ASN A 238 -16.74 18.00 -15.60
N GLY A 239 -17.39 17.66 -14.47
CA GLY A 239 -18.45 16.67 -14.40
C GLY A 239 -18.02 15.26 -14.83
N ALA A 240 -16.73 14.94 -14.75
CA ALA A 240 -16.18 13.65 -15.17
C ALA A 240 -15.31 13.04 -14.08
N MET A 241 -15.13 11.72 -14.10
CA MET A 241 -14.29 11.04 -13.10
C MET A 241 -12.80 11.31 -13.30
N ASP A 242 -12.36 11.41 -14.53
CA ASP A 242 -10.97 11.67 -14.88
C ASP A 242 -10.70 13.19 -14.89
N GLY A 243 -9.55 13.63 -14.38
CA GLY A 243 -9.12 15.02 -14.38
C GLY A 243 -10.08 16.00 -13.69
N GLY A 244 -10.01 17.27 -14.07
CA GLY A 244 -10.83 18.32 -13.49
C GLY A 244 -10.42 18.73 -12.08
N ARG A 245 -11.18 19.67 -11.51
CA ARG A 245 -10.88 20.26 -10.18
C ARG A 245 -12.06 20.09 -9.25
N MET A 246 -11.78 19.96 -7.96
CA MET A 246 -12.79 20.09 -6.92
C MET A 246 -13.47 21.45 -7.01
N LYS A 247 -14.80 21.51 -6.96
CA LYS A 247 -15.55 22.76 -6.87
C LYS A 247 -15.23 23.48 -5.56
N ASP A 248 -15.05 24.81 -5.67
CA ASP A 248 -14.65 25.65 -4.55
C ASP A 248 -15.86 26.45 -4.02
N ASP A 249 -16.90 25.74 -3.57
CA ASP A 249 -18.05 26.34 -2.91
C ASP A 249 -18.38 25.59 -1.61
N ALA A 250 -18.96 26.33 -0.65
CA ALA A 250 -19.20 25.82 0.69
C ALA A 250 -20.13 24.59 0.72
N THR A 251 -21.13 24.58 -0.13
CA THR A 251 -22.15 23.52 -0.15
C THR A 251 -21.55 22.21 -0.65
N THR A 252 -20.79 22.26 -1.74
CA THR A 252 -20.09 21.10 -2.30
C THR A 252 -19.04 20.56 -1.34
N LEU A 253 -18.26 21.45 -0.70
CA LEU A 253 -17.22 21.02 0.27
C LEU A 253 -17.84 20.38 1.51
N GLN A 254 -18.98 20.89 2.01
CA GLN A 254 -19.69 20.29 3.12
C GLN A 254 -20.27 18.92 2.75
N ALA A 255 -20.85 18.78 1.56
CA ALA A 255 -21.35 17.51 1.05
C ALA A 255 -20.20 16.48 0.89
N TYR A 256 -19.04 16.92 0.42
CA TYR A 256 -17.88 16.04 0.30
C TYR A 256 -17.32 15.61 1.65
N ALA A 257 -17.33 16.46 2.66
CA ALA A 257 -16.98 16.07 4.03
C ALA A 257 -17.96 15.00 4.58
N LEU A 258 -19.26 15.16 4.30
CA LEU A 258 -20.27 14.17 4.64
C LEU A 258 -20.06 12.82 3.91
N TYR A 259 -19.62 12.86 2.65
CA TYR A 259 -19.26 11.66 1.87
C TYR A 259 -18.20 10.81 2.58
N PHE A 260 -17.13 11.43 3.11
CA PHE A 260 -16.13 10.73 3.91
C PHE A 260 -16.70 10.15 5.20
N ALA A 261 -17.50 10.94 5.90
CA ALA A 261 -18.10 10.47 7.15
C ALA A 261 -19.00 9.24 6.92
N LYS A 262 -19.84 9.28 5.87
CA LYS A 262 -20.67 8.15 5.48
C LYS A 262 -19.88 6.92 5.06
N PHE A 263 -18.76 7.10 4.36
CA PHE A 263 -17.85 6.01 4.03
C PHE A 263 -17.34 5.31 5.31
N VAL A 264 -16.82 6.08 6.25
CA VAL A 264 -16.31 5.54 7.53
C VAL A 264 -17.40 4.80 8.29
N GLU A 265 -18.61 5.39 8.40
CA GLU A 265 -19.75 4.78 9.07
C GLU A 265 -20.23 3.50 8.40
N ALA A 266 -20.29 3.49 7.07
CA ALA A 266 -20.73 2.33 6.28
C ALA A 266 -19.74 1.16 6.40
N TYR A 267 -18.41 1.44 6.36
CA TYR A 267 -17.40 0.43 6.57
C TYR A 267 -17.39 -0.09 8.02
N ALA A 268 -17.61 0.78 9.01
CA ALA A 268 -17.80 0.35 10.40
C ALA A 268 -19.02 -0.59 10.55
N GLY A 269 -20.11 -0.33 9.82
CA GLY A 269 -21.28 -1.22 9.72
C GLY A 269 -20.96 -2.60 9.15
N GLU A 270 -19.91 -2.73 8.34
CA GLU A 270 -19.40 -4.00 7.83
C GLU A 270 -18.35 -4.65 8.76
N GLY A 271 -18.09 -4.06 9.93
CA GLY A 271 -17.06 -4.52 10.87
C GLY A 271 -15.64 -4.14 10.48
N ILE A 272 -15.46 -3.13 9.63
CA ILE A 272 -14.17 -2.65 9.15
C ILE A 272 -13.90 -1.26 9.73
N THR A 273 -12.89 -1.14 10.60
CA THR A 273 -12.48 0.14 11.17
C THR A 273 -11.51 0.83 10.22
N VAL A 274 -11.88 2.02 9.73
CA VAL A 274 -11.01 2.89 8.94
C VAL A 274 -10.34 3.89 9.89
N GLU A 275 -9.08 3.67 10.21
CA GLU A 275 -8.36 4.45 11.22
C GLU A 275 -7.93 5.82 10.73
N ALA A 276 -7.62 5.94 9.43
CA ALA A 276 -7.23 7.21 8.83
C ALA A 276 -7.81 7.37 7.42
N ILE A 277 -8.02 8.62 7.01
CA ILE A 277 -8.36 9.00 5.65
C ILE A 277 -7.36 10.04 5.13
N HIS A 278 -7.04 9.93 3.85
CA HIS A 278 -6.30 10.94 3.10
C HIS A 278 -7.27 11.62 2.14
N PRO A 279 -7.37 12.95 2.13
CA PRO A 279 -8.43 13.66 1.38
C PRO A 279 -8.42 13.45 -0.12
N GLN A 280 -7.26 13.15 -0.72
CA GLN A 280 -7.15 12.97 -2.16
C GLN A 280 -5.90 12.17 -2.54
N ASN A 281 -6.04 11.17 -3.40
CA ASN A 281 -4.90 10.58 -4.09
C ASN A 281 -4.33 11.55 -5.12
N GLU A 282 -3.01 11.81 -5.07
CA GLU A 282 -2.27 12.60 -6.06
C GLU A 282 -2.96 13.93 -6.44
N PRO A 283 -3.16 14.84 -5.48
CA PRO A 283 -4.03 16.02 -5.65
C PRO A 283 -3.57 17.00 -6.74
N ASN A 284 -2.39 16.82 -7.32
CA ASN A 284 -1.85 17.63 -8.40
C ASN A 284 -1.55 16.82 -9.68
N TYR A 285 -2.10 15.62 -9.80
CA TYR A 285 -1.85 14.78 -10.97
C TYR A 285 -3.15 14.51 -11.74
N GLU A 286 -3.23 15.10 -12.95
CA GLU A 286 -4.36 14.88 -13.86
C GLU A 286 -4.08 13.66 -14.74
N THR A 287 -4.97 12.69 -14.71
CA THR A 287 -4.78 11.40 -15.37
C THR A 287 -5.99 11.00 -16.20
N ARG A 288 -5.91 9.86 -16.85
CA ARG A 288 -6.99 9.23 -17.64
C ARG A 288 -7.62 8.03 -16.91
N TYR A 289 -7.48 8.01 -15.63
CA TYR A 289 -8.21 7.23 -14.66
C TYR A 289 -8.77 8.20 -13.60
N PRO A 290 -9.61 7.75 -12.66
CA PRO A 290 -10.19 8.66 -11.68
C PRO A 290 -9.14 9.53 -11.02
N SER A 291 -9.33 10.84 -11.08
CA SER A 291 -8.40 11.84 -10.54
C SER A 291 -9.08 13.19 -10.32
N CYS A 292 -8.53 14.02 -9.43
CA CYS A 292 -9.06 15.34 -9.15
C CYS A 292 -7.95 16.29 -8.67
N LEU A 293 -7.87 17.47 -9.29
CA LEU A 293 -6.89 18.49 -8.93
C LEU A 293 -7.38 19.35 -7.77
N TRP A 294 -6.46 19.65 -6.84
CA TRP A 294 -6.69 20.53 -5.71
C TRP A 294 -5.66 21.66 -5.67
N THR A 295 -6.02 22.76 -5.01
CA THR A 295 -5.06 23.81 -4.63
C THR A 295 -4.75 23.73 -3.15
N GLY A 296 -3.59 24.25 -2.74
CA GLY A 296 -3.21 24.26 -1.33
C GLY A 296 -4.22 24.97 -0.42
N PRO A 297 -4.66 26.21 -0.74
CA PRO A 297 -5.67 26.92 0.05
C PRO A 297 -7.01 26.17 0.14
N LEU A 298 -7.44 25.53 -0.97
CA LEU A 298 -8.68 24.76 -0.97
C LEU A 298 -8.57 23.52 -0.08
N MET A 299 -7.45 22.80 -0.14
CA MET A 299 -7.18 21.63 0.70
C MET A 299 -7.14 22.02 2.19
N ALA A 300 -6.44 23.10 2.53
CA ALA A 300 -6.38 23.60 3.90
C ALA A 300 -7.78 23.96 4.43
N ARG A 301 -8.56 24.71 3.65
CA ARG A 301 -9.94 25.06 4.00
C ARG A 301 -10.84 23.82 4.11
N PHE A 302 -10.73 22.87 3.19
CA PHE A 302 -11.50 21.63 3.23
C PHE A 302 -11.24 20.86 4.53
N ILE A 303 -9.98 20.64 4.87
CA ILE A 303 -9.61 19.91 6.10
C ILE A 303 -10.05 20.70 7.35
N GLY A 304 -9.74 21.99 7.41
CA GLY A 304 -9.90 22.78 8.62
C GLY A 304 -11.33 23.23 8.90
N THR A 305 -12.14 23.45 7.85
CA THR A 305 -13.49 24.03 7.98
C THR A 305 -14.60 23.02 7.77
N TYR A 306 -14.37 21.99 6.95
CA TYR A 306 -15.43 21.04 6.60
C TYR A 306 -15.12 19.61 7.11
N LEU A 307 -14.05 18.97 6.63
CA LEU A 307 -13.81 17.56 6.92
C LEU A 307 -13.55 17.30 8.43
N GLY A 308 -12.62 18.05 9.03
CA GLY A 308 -12.28 17.89 10.45
C GLY A 308 -13.47 18.11 11.38
N PRO A 309 -14.19 19.25 11.25
CA PRO A 309 -15.43 19.48 12.02
C PRO A 309 -16.48 18.40 11.79
N THR A 310 -16.73 17.98 10.54
CA THR A 310 -17.76 16.96 10.24
C THR A 310 -17.46 15.62 10.93
N LEU A 311 -16.20 15.13 10.88
CA LEU A 311 -15.83 13.91 11.60
C LEU A 311 -16.01 14.06 13.10
N ALA A 312 -15.59 15.19 13.68
CA ALA A 312 -15.70 15.46 15.11
C ALA A 312 -17.15 15.57 15.57
N GLU A 313 -18.02 16.29 14.86
CA GLU A 313 -19.45 16.44 15.17
C GLU A 313 -20.20 15.11 15.11
N ARG A 314 -19.76 14.18 14.25
CA ARG A 314 -20.32 12.84 14.15
C ARG A 314 -19.70 11.84 15.13
N GLY A 315 -18.74 12.28 15.96
CA GLY A 315 -18.07 11.43 16.94
C GLY A 315 -17.16 10.36 16.32
N LEU A 316 -16.70 10.56 15.07
CA LEU A 316 -15.80 9.64 14.38
C LEU A 316 -14.36 9.86 14.85
N THR A 317 -13.66 8.79 15.20
CA THR A 317 -12.27 8.81 15.66
C THR A 317 -11.26 8.68 14.53
N THR A 318 -11.72 8.49 13.30
CA THR A 318 -10.91 8.39 12.10
C THR A 318 -10.03 9.63 11.95
N GLN A 319 -8.74 9.43 11.77
CA GLN A 319 -7.75 10.49 11.66
C GLN A 319 -7.68 11.05 10.24
N ILE A 320 -7.27 12.29 10.09
CA ILE A 320 -6.99 12.89 8.78
C ILE A 320 -5.48 12.96 8.60
N TYR A 321 -4.98 12.30 7.56
CA TYR A 321 -3.59 12.41 7.14
C TYR A 321 -3.53 13.22 5.84
N LEU A 322 -2.68 14.25 5.79
CA LEU A 322 -2.52 15.04 4.58
C LEU A 322 -1.78 14.21 3.51
N GLY A 323 -2.46 13.84 2.47
CA GLY A 323 -1.91 13.02 1.37
C GLY A 323 -3.00 12.55 0.40
N THR A 324 -2.64 11.75 -0.61
CA THR A 324 -1.28 11.22 -0.80
C THR A 324 -0.54 12.06 -1.85
N MET A 325 0.55 12.68 -1.50
CA MET A 325 1.33 13.56 -2.38
C MET A 325 2.34 12.74 -3.19
N SER A 326 2.45 12.98 -4.51
CA SER A 326 3.22 12.13 -5.42
C SER A 326 4.43 12.79 -6.09
N ASN A 327 4.46 14.11 -6.23
CA ASN A 327 5.47 14.77 -7.04
C ASN A 327 6.04 16.04 -6.39
N ASP A 328 7.27 15.99 -5.90
CA ASP A 328 8.00 17.13 -5.33
C ASP A 328 8.61 18.06 -6.39
N GLY A 329 8.83 17.55 -7.61
CA GLY A 329 9.29 18.35 -8.75
C GLY A 329 8.21 19.26 -9.34
N ALA A 330 6.93 18.97 -9.09
CA ALA A 330 5.84 19.87 -9.39
C ALA A 330 5.63 20.80 -8.18
N ALA A 331 5.85 22.09 -8.34
CA ALA A 331 5.67 23.08 -7.28
C ALA A 331 4.30 22.99 -6.57
N ALA A 332 3.33 22.31 -7.16
CA ALA A 332 1.97 22.21 -6.67
C ALA A 332 1.77 21.26 -5.49
N ASP A 333 2.39 20.05 -5.45
CA ASP A 333 2.27 19.15 -4.29
C ASP A 333 2.98 19.74 -3.08
N VAL A 334 4.17 20.30 -3.28
CA VAL A 334 4.88 21.05 -2.23
C VAL A 334 4.08 22.26 -1.78
N ALA A 335 3.40 22.96 -2.70
CA ALA A 335 2.54 24.09 -2.37
C ALA A 335 1.32 23.65 -1.53
N ILE A 336 0.73 22.48 -1.80
CA ILE A 336 -0.34 21.91 -0.99
C ILE A 336 0.16 21.60 0.42
N LEU A 337 1.31 20.90 0.54
CA LEU A 337 1.94 20.64 1.83
C LEU A 337 2.18 21.92 2.62
N ASN A 338 2.78 22.95 1.99
CA ASN A 338 3.09 24.22 2.65
C ASN A 338 1.83 24.97 3.06
N ALA A 339 0.81 25.02 2.22
CA ALA A 339 -0.45 25.70 2.53
C ALA A 339 -1.15 25.05 3.74
N VAL A 340 -1.29 23.73 3.75
CA VAL A 340 -1.95 23.02 4.86
C VAL A 340 -1.11 23.08 6.12
N THR A 341 0.19 22.85 6.04
CA THR A 341 1.06 22.90 7.23
C THR A 341 1.25 24.31 7.79
N GLY A 342 1.00 25.35 7.00
CA GLY A 342 0.96 26.74 7.42
C GLY A 342 -0.38 27.21 7.99
N ASP A 343 -1.45 26.43 7.79
CA ASP A 343 -2.79 26.76 8.27
C ASP A 343 -3.07 26.12 9.64
N SER A 344 -3.14 26.96 10.68
CA SER A 344 -3.37 26.49 12.05
C SER A 344 -4.73 25.84 12.26
N THR A 345 -5.73 26.14 11.45
CA THR A 345 -7.08 25.55 11.51
C THR A 345 -7.07 24.15 10.94
N ALA A 346 -6.46 23.95 9.78
CA ALA A 346 -6.27 22.62 9.19
C ALA A 346 -5.41 21.71 10.09
N MET A 347 -4.31 22.25 10.63
CA MET A 347 -3.37 21.48 11.46
C MET A 347 -3.93 21.02 12.81
N LYS A 348 -5.08 21.52 13.26
CA LYS A 348 -5.80 20.93 14.41
C LYS A 348 -6.24 19.50 14.12
N TYR A 349 -6.59 19.21 12.88
CA TYR A 349 -7.16 17.95 12.44
C TYR A 349 -6.15 17.02 11.77
N VAL A 350 -5.05 17.54 11.20
CA VAL A 350 -4.00 16.72 10.57
C VAL A 350 -3.23 15.94 11.64
N LYS A 351 -3.19 14.61 11.49
CA LYS A 351 -2.53 13.67 12.41
C LYS A 351 -1.37 12.91 11.77
N GLY A 352 -1.11 13.12 10.49
CA GLY A 352 -0.01 12.49 9.77
C GLY A 352 0.09 12.99 8.33
N PHE A 353 1.07 12.48 7.62
CA PHE A 353 1.34 12.82 6.23
C PHE A 353 1.45 11.56 5.38
N GLY A 354 0.89 11.60 4.16
CA GLY A 354 1.02 10.55 3.16
C GLY A 354 1.81 11.05 1.95
N LEU A 355 2.95 10.43 1.71
CA LEU A 355 3.85 10.76 0.60
C LEU A 355 4.11 9.51 -0.23
N GLN A 356 4.25 9.68 -1.53
CA GLN A 356 4.50 8.58 -2.46
C GLN A 356 5.40 9.00 -3.62
N TRP A 357 5.77 8.05 -4.45
CA TRP A 357 6.51 8.23 -5.71
C TRP A 357 7.78 9.08 -5.56
N ASN A 358 7.74 10.33 -5.95
CA ASN A 358 8.91 11.22 -6.01
C ASN A 358 9.04 12.15 -4.79
N MET A 359 8.20 11.97 -3.75
CA MET A 359 8.16 12.87 -2.59
C MET A 359 9.21 12.58 -1.50
N LEU A 360 10.19 11.70 -1.75
CA LEU A 360 11.24 11.35 -0.79
C LEU A 360 11.95 12.60 -0.23
N GLY A 361 12.22 13.60 -1.09
CA GLY A 361 12.88 14.85 -0.68
C GLY A 361 12.11 15.66 0.35
N SER A 362 10.78 15.54 0.39
CA SER A 362 9.91 16.27 1.31
C SER A 362 9.87 15.71 2.73
N VAL A 363 10.32 14.45 2.94
CA VAL A 363 10.29 13.79 4.25
C VAL A 363 11.04 14.58 5.31
N SER A 364 12.24 15.07 4.98
CA SER A 364 13.11 15.79 5.94
C SER A 364 12.44 17.06 6.51
N GLY A 365 11.69 17.79 5.68
CA GLY A 365 10.97 19.01 6.09
C GLY A 365 9.80 18.76 7.04
N LEU A 366 9.25 17.56 7.03
CA LEU A 366 8.08 17.19 7.85
C LEU A 366 8.45 16.57 9.21
N LYS A 367 9.68 16.09 9.38
CA LYS A 367 10.12 15.44 10.64
C LYS A 367 9.93 16.34 11.88
N SER A 368 10.15 17.64 11.74
CA SER A 368 10.01 18.61 12.85
C SER A 368 8.56 18.72 13.37
N ARG A 369 7.59 18.17 12.66
CA ARG A 369 6.18 18.15 13.06
C ARG A 369 5.86 17.06 14.09
N ASN A 370 6.74 16.07 14.26
CA ASN A 370 6.55 14.92 15.16
C ASN A 370 5.23 14.17 14.91
N LEU A 371 4.81 14.08 13.65
CA LEU A 371 3.67 13.31 13.19
C LEU A 371 4.15 12.15 12.31
N PRO A 372 3.41 11.04 12.24
CA PRO A 372 3.70 9.95 11.33
C PRO A 372 3.82 10.43 9.88
N ILE A 373 4.80 9.88 9.16
CA ILE A 373 4.98 10.12 7.73
C ILE A 373 4.94 8.75 7.04
N LEU A 374 3.88 8.50 6.30
CA LEU A 374 3.68 7.25 5.59
C LEU A 374 4.22 7.38 4.17
N GLN A 375 4.99 6.39 3.73
CA GLN A 375 5.14 6.16 2.29
C GLN A 375 3.91 5.34 1.86
N THR A 376 3.00 5.98 1.11
CA THR A 376 1.64 5.50 0.90
C THR A 376 1.44 4.68 -0.36
N GLU A 377 2.42 4.71 -1.27
CA GLU A 377 2.35 3.96 -2.53
C GLU A 377 3.74 3.76 -3.13
N HIS A 378 4.22 2.51 -3.11
CA HIS A 378 5.48 2.14 -3.72
C HIS A 378 5.44 2.41 -5.23
N LYS A 379 6.50 3.00 -5.73
CA LYS A 379 6.69 3.23 -7.16
C LYS A 379 6.59 1.90 -7.92
N CYS A 380 5.73 1.85 -8.92
CA CYS A 380 5.41 0.63 -9.67
C CYS A 380 5.47 0.89 -11.17
N GLY A 381 5.36 -0.17 -11.97
CA GLY A 381 5.38 -0.11 -13.42
C GLY A 381 6.63 -0.71 -14.02
N ASN A 382 6.67 -0.74 -15.34
CA ASN A 382 7.80 -1.24 -16.09
C ASN A 382 8.82 -0.11 -16.32
N TYR A 383 9.89 -0.10 -15.58
CA TYR A 383 10.99 0.87 -15.70
C TYR A 383 12.21 0.25 -16.43
N PRO A 384 13.10 1.06 -17.03
CA PRO A 384 13.08 2.51 -17.09
C PRO A 384 12.05 3.06 -18.09
N TRP A 385 11.66 4.31 -17.90
CA TRP A 385 10.83 5.07 -18.81
C TRP A 385 11.57 5.38 -20.11
N ASN A 386 10.82 5.47 -21.22
CA ASN A 386 11.37 5.92 -22.50
C ASN A 386 11.84 7.40 -22.38
N PRO A 387 13.11 7.70 -22.64
CA PRO A 387 13.63 9.06 -22.53
C PRO A 387 13.08 10.05 -23.58
N ALA A 388 12.37 9.61 -24.62
CA ALA A 388 11.82 10.45 -25.67
C ALA A 388 10.57 11.26 -25.28
N GLY A 389 10.35 11.50 -23.98
CA GLY A 389 9.34 12.43 -23.50
C GLY A 389 8.36 11.87 -22.48
N LEU A 390 7.31 11.21 -22.88
CA LEU A 390 6.36 10.65 -21.90
C LEU A 390 6.92 9.36 -21.30
N PRO A 391 6.71 9.11 -20.01
CA PRO A 391 7.01 7.82 -19.43
C PRO A 391 6.34 6.75 -20.27
N ALA A 392 7.13 5.91 -20.88
CA ALA A 392 6.65 4.88 -21.77
C ALA A 392 7.08 3.51 -21.26
N PHE A 393 6.23 2.56 -21.54
CA PHE A 393 6.53 1.16 -21.37
C PHE A 393 7.85 0.78 -22.05
N ASN A 394 8.71 0.08 -21.34
CA ASN A 394 9.92 -0.53 -21.91
C ASN A 394 9.62 -2.00 -22.27
N PRO A 395 9.44 -2.33 -23.56
CA PRO A 395 9.11 -3.69 -23.96
C PRO A 395 10.24 -4.70 -23.71
N ASP A 396 11.49 -4.21 -23.57
CA ASP A 396 12.65 -5.07 -23.36
C ASP A 396 12.83 -5.49 -21.89
N ARG A 397 12.04 -4.90 -20.99
CA ARG A 397 12.07 -5.25 -19.58
C ARG A 397 10.77 -5.95 -19.17
N PRO A 398 10.84 -7.25 -18.82
CA PRO A 398 9.68 -7.98 -18.34
C PRO A 398 9.10 -7.34 -17.06
N PRO A 399 7.76 -7.31 -16.89
CA PRO A 399 7.18 -6.93 -15.62
C PRO A 399 7.53 -7.95 -14.54
N ASN A 400 7.63 -7.49 -13.29
CA ASN A 400 7.93 -8.34 -12.12
C ASN A 400 9.26 -9.10 -12.21
N ASP A 401 10.27 -8.57 -12.91
CA ASP A 401 11.59 -9.17 -12.98
C ASP A 401 12.39 -8.99 -11.67
N HIS A 402 13.55 -9.67 -11.58
CA HIS A 402 14.44 -9.55 -10.43
C HIS A 402 15.04 -8.13 -10.31
N ALA A 403 15.34 -7.46 -11.42
CA ALA A 403 15.86 -6.10 -11.41
C ALA A 403 14.85 -5.11 -10.80
N TYR A 404 13.53 -5.36 -10.95
CA TYR A 404 12.52 -4.58 -10.24
C TYR A 404 12.57 -4.81 -8.71
N ALA A 405 12.89 -6.02 -8.28
CA ALA A 405 13.09 -6.29 -6.85
C ALA A 405 14.31 -5.53 -6.29
N GLU A 406 15.40 -5.44 -7.03
CA GLU A 406 16.58 -4.64 -6.66
C GLU A 406 16.25 -3.14 -6.55
N GLU A 407 15.52 -2.57 -7.52
CA GLU A 407 15.03 -1.19 -7.45
C GLU A 407 14.09 -0.99 -6.24
N SER A 408 13.25 -1.98 -5.94
CA SER A 408 12.34 -1.92 -4.79
C SER A 408 13.10 -1.87 -3.48
N TRP A 409 14.20 -2.64 -3.35
CA TRP A 409 15.08 -2.54 -2.19
C TRP A 409 15.66 -1.14 -2.01
N GLU A 410 16.18 -0.54 -3.08
CA GLU A 410 16.74 0.80 -3.04
C GLU A 410 15.71 1.83 -2.56
N LEU A 411 14.50 1.78 -3.11
CA LEU A 411 13.40 2.66 -2.71
C LEU A 411 12.99 2.45 -1.24
N ILE A 412 12.76 1.22 -0.81
CA ILE A 412 12.38 0.89 0.57
C ILE A 412 13.44 1.39 1.54
N ARG A 413 14.72 1.06 1.28
CA ARG A 413 15.87 1.48 2.08
C ARG A 413 15.94 3.01 2.22
N ASP A 414 15.82 3.72 1.11
CA ASP A 414 16.01 5.17 1.08
C ASP A 414 14.86 5.90 1.79
N TRP A 415 13.62 5.48 1.58
CA TRP A 415 12.47 6.03 2.30
C TRP A 415 12.55 5.77 3.81
N ILE A 416 12.91 4.55 4.22
CA ILE A 416 13.09 4.22 5.64
C ILE A 416 14.24 5.03 6.24
N LYS A 417 15.38 5.16 5.56
CA LYS A 417 16.51 6.00 6.01
C LYS A 417 16.13 7.48 6.07
N ALA A 418 15.27 7.96 5.19
CA ALA A 418 14.73 9.32 5.23
C ALA A 418 13.84 9.56 6.46
N GLY A 419 13.18 8.55 7.01
CA GLY A 419 12.45 8.63 8.27
C GLY A 419 10.94 8.45 8.18
N VAL A 420 10.44 7.77 7.15
CA VAL A 420 9.03 7.35 7.13
C VAL A 420 8.75 6.31 8.20
N THR A 421 7.53 6.28 8.69
CA THR A 421 7.10 5.38 9.78
C THR A 421 6.39 4.13 9.26
N SER A 422 5.93 4.13 8.02
CA SER A 422 5.38 2.96 7.33
C SER A 422 5.68 3.01 5.83
N TYR A 423 5.52 1.86 5.17
CA TYR A 423 5.78 1.72 3.74
C TYR A 423 4.74 0.78 3.11
N SER A 424 4.09 1.22 2.03
CA SER A 424 3.01 0.47 1.38
C SER A 424 3.34 0.10 -0.06
N ALA A 425 3.18 -1.17 -0.40
CA ALA A 425 3.12 -1.61 -1.79
C ALA A 425 1.91 -0.98 -2.49
N TRP A 426 2.02 -0.70 -3.80
CA TRP A 426 0.85 -0.31 -4.56
C TRP A 426 -0.03 -1.53 -4.81
N ASN A 427 0.35 -2.41 -5.70
CA ASN A 427 -0.44 -3.57 -6.04
C ASN A 427 0.00 -4.80 -5.25
N MET A 428 -0.85 -5.30 -4.35
CA MET A 428 -0.61 -6.56 -3.69
C MET A 428 -0.82 -7.75 -4.64
N VAL A 429 -1.92 -7.72 -5.40
CA VAL A 429 -2.27 -8.80 -6.34
C VAL A 429 -2.82 -8.21 -7.64
N LEU A 430 -2.33 -8.70 -8.78
CA LEU A 430 -2.85 -8.41 -10.12
C LEU A 430 -2.91 -9.70 -10.95
N ASP A 431 -3.46 -9.61 -12.16
CA ASP A 431 -3.20 -10.61 -13.19
C ASP A 431 -1.77 -10.46 -13.76
N THR A 432 -1.35 -11.41 -14.58
CA THR A 432 -0.04 -11.37 -15.24
C THR A 432 0.10 -10.24 -16.28
N ALA A 433 -0.99 -9.63 -16.72
CA ALA A 433 -0.98 -8.52 -17.66
C ALA A 433 -0.79 -7.16 -16.97
N GLY A 434 -1.15 -7.04 -15.69
CA GLY A 434 -0.94 -5.85 -14.87
C GLY A 434 -1.61 -4.58 -15.38
N LYS A 435 -2.72 -4.70 -16.14
CA LYS A 435 -3.41 -3.56 -16.77
C LYS A 435 -4.31 -2.84 -15.80
N ASN A 436 -4.33 -1.52 -15.92
CA ASN A 436 -5.22 -0.63 -15.17
C ASN A 436 -6.29 0.01 -16.07
N LEU A 437 -7.09 0.94 -15.51
CA LEU A 437 -8.13 1.67 -16.25
C LEU A 437 -7.58 2.70 -17.24
N ASP A 438 -6.30 3.03 -17.22
CA ASP A 438 -5.69 3.94 -18.19
C ASP A 438 -5.48 3.23 -19.53
N SER A 439 -6.47 3.33 -20.43
CA SER A 439 -6.42 2.71 -21.74
C SER A 439 -5.38 3.32 -22.71
N GLN A 440 -4.74 4.42 -22.34
CA GLN A 440 -3.80 5.14 -23.21
C GLN A 440 -2.33 4.89 -22.83
N ARG A 441 -2.08 4.38 -21.65
CA ARG A 441 -0.76 3.92 -21.25
C ARG A 441 -0.73 2.39 -21.23
N PRO A 442 -0.20 1.74 -22.25
CA PRO A 442 0.01 0.29 -22.23
C PRO A 442 1.18 -0.04 -21.29
N TRP A 443 0.99 0.26 -20.02
CA TRP A 443 1.99 0.16 -18.99
C TRP A 443 1.59 -0.92 -17.99
N PRO A 444 2.18 -2.12 -18.05
CA PRO A 444 1.95 -3.14 -17.05
C PRO A 444 2.56 -2.68 -15.72
N GLN A 445 1.77 -2.71 -14.67
CA GLN A 445 2.26 -2.45 -13.34
C GLN A 445 2.65 -3.75 -12.65
N ASN A 446 3.66 -3.65 -11.80
CA ASN A 446 4.16 -4.77 -11.02
C ASN A 446 3.29 -4.99 -9.77
N ALA A 447 3.25 -6.23 -9.29
CA ALA A 447 2.54 -6.62 -8.09
C ALA A 447 3.38 -7.59 -7.25
N LEU A 448 3.05 -7.73 -5.98
CA LEU A 448 3.72 -8.70 -5.10
C LEU A 448 3.37 -10.14 -5.48
N LEU A 449 2.13 -10.37 -5.84
CA LEU A 449 1.62 -11.66 -6.31
C LEU A 449 0.91 -11.44 -7.64
N THR A 450 1.01 -12.40 -8.55
CA THR A 450 0.22 -12.37 -9.78
C THR A 450 -0.57 -13.65 -9.97
N VAL A 451 -1.73 -13.53 -10.61
CA VAL A 451 -2.56 -14.67 -10.99
C VAL A 451 -2.53 -14.82 -12.50
N ASP A 452 -2.08 -15.96 -12.97
CA ASP A 452 -2.32 -16.36 -14.34
C ASP A 452 -3.78 -16.79 -14.48
N THR A 453 -4.57 -15.97 -15.14
CA THR A 453 -6.02 -16.17 -15.25
C THR A 453 -6.41 -17.33 -16.16
N ALA A 454 -5.51 -17.75 -17.06
CA ALA A 454 -5.74 -18.88 -17.97
C ALA A 454 -5.52 -20.22 -17.26
N SER A 455 -4.39 -20.37 -16.57
CA SER A 455 -4.04 -21.58 -15.81
C SER A 455 -4.62 -21.59 -14.40
N LYS A 456 -5.11 -20.45 -13.90
CA LYS A 456 -5.58 -20.25 -12.51
C LYS A 456 -4.49 -20.58 -11.48
N THR A 457 -3.28 -20.12 -11.73
CA THR A 457 -2.13 -20.33 -10.85
C THR A 457 -1.68 -19.03 -10.21
N LEU A 458 -1.30 -19.12 -8.93
CA LEU A 458 -0.72 -18.03 -8.16
C LEU A 458 0.79 -18.03 -8.33
N ASN A 459 1.35 -16.89 -8.75
CA ASN A 459 2.79 -16.67 -8.86
C ASN A 459 3.25 -15.68 -7.78
N VAL A 460 4.35 -15.99 -7.13
CA VAL A 460 5.05 -15.12 -6.18
C VAL A 460 6.17 -14.40 -6.91
N THR A 461 6.17 -13.08 -6.88
CA THR A 461 7.14 -12.28 -7.64
C THR A 461 8.43 -12.04 -6.83
N PRO A 462 9.56 -11.72 -7.49
CA PRO A 462 10.79 -11.35 -6.78
C PRO A 462 10.61 -10.20 -5.80
N VAL A 463 9.80 -9.19 -6.12
CA VAL A 463 9.56 -8.03 -5.25
C VAL A 463 8.82 -8.41 -3.97
N TYR A 464 7.94 -9.42 -3.99
CA TYR A 464 7.32 -9.94 -2.78
C TYR A 464 8.37 -10.37 -1.76
N HIS A 465 9.42 -11.07 -2.20
CA HIS A 465 10.48 -11.54 -1.30
C HIS A 465 11.26 -10.37 -0.69
N VAL A 466 11.48 -9.28 -1.43
CA VAL A 466 12.11 -8.08 -0.88
C VAL A 466 11.25 -7.46 0.22
N PHE A 467 9.95 -7.28 -0.03
CA PHE A 467 9.02 -6.82 1.01
C PHE A 467 9.03 -7.76 2.22
N ARG A 468 8.98 -9.07 2.00
CA ARG A 468 9.00 -10.06 3.08
C ARG A 468 10.29 -10.01 3.91
N HIS A 469 11.47 -9.80 3.27
CA HIS A 469 12.76 -9.63 3.97
C HIS A 469 12.74 -8.47 4.97
N VAL A 470 12.07 -7.36 4.63
CA VAL A 470 12.02 -6.18 5.49
C VAL A 470 10.81 -6.13 6.42
N SER A 471 9.78 -6.96 6.19
CA SER A 471 8.52 -6.88 6.93
C SER A 471 8.28 -8.04 7.91
N GLN A 472 8.62 -9.27 7.55
CA GLN A 472 8.19 -10.44 8.35
C GLN A 472 8.74 -10.44 9.78
N TYR A 473 9.97 -9.99 9.97
CA TYR A 473 10.65 -10.03 11.27
C TYR A 473 10.69 -8.67 11.97
N VAL A 474 10.20 -7.60 11.33
CA VAL A 474 10.20 -6.25 11.90
C VAL A 474 8.80 -5.93 12.39
N ASP A 475 8.62 -5.97 13.70
CA ASP A 475 7.32 -5.78 14.32
C ASP A 475 6.87 -4.30 14.29
N PRO A 476 5.56 -4.04 14.22
CA PRO A 476 5.03 -2.73 14.54
C PRO A 476 5.51 -2.27 15.93
N GLY A 477 6.04 -1.05 15.99
CA GLY A 477 6.66 -0.52 17.21
C GLY A 477 8.17 -0.68 17.29
N ALA A 478 8.80 -1.40 16.37
CA ALA A 478 10.25 -1.48 16.28
C ALA A 478 10.90 -0.10 16.11
N MET A 479 12.10 0.07 16.61
CA MET A 479 12.89 1.27 16.39
C MET A 479 13.93 1.00 15.30
N ARG A 480 13.98 1.84 14.26
CA ARG A 480 15.12 1.78 13.34
C ARG A 480 16.39 2.15 14.09
N VAL A 481 17.44 1.36 13.95
CA VAL A 481 18.73 1.57 14.59
C VAL A 481 19.83 1.85 13.56
N ALA A 482 21.00 2.35 14.04
CA ALA A 482 22.08 2.73 13.15
C ALA A 482 22.81 1.50 12.60
N THR A 483 23.20 1.60 11.32
CA THR A 483 24.10 0.64 10.65
C THR A 483 25.29 1.37 10.06
N SER A 484 26.45 0.74 10.07
CA SER A 484 27.65 1.22 9.38
C SER A 484 28.24 0.10 8.54
N GLY A 485 28.84 0.46 7.40
CA GLY A 485 29.31 -0.51 6.40
C GLY A 485 28.17 -1.18 5.64
N GLY A 486 28.44 -1.62 4.42
CA GLY A 486 27.51 -2.35 3.56
C GLY A 486 26.22 -1.61 3.19
N ASP A 487 25.36 -2.30 2.45
CA ASP A 487 24.00 -1.85 2.14
C ASP A 487 23.02 -2.58 3.07
N ALA A 488 22.59 -1.90 4.14
CA ALA A 488 21.85 -2.52 5.24
C ALA A 488 20.81 -1.59 5.86
N LEU A 489 19.78 -2.22 6.44
CA LEU A 489 18.83 -1.66 7.40
C LEU A 489 18.86 -2.51 8.67
N ALA A 490 18.64 -1.90 9.84
CA ALA A 490 18.45 -2.65 11.08
C ALA A 490 17.35 -2.02 11.93
N PHE A 491 16.65 -2.90 12.66
CA PHE A 491 15.57 -2.55 13.57
C PHE A 491 15.74 -3.30 14.89
N LYS A 492 15.31 -2.65 15.97
CA LYS A 492 15.16 -3.27 17.28
C LYS A 492 13.68 -3.39 17.59
N ASN A 493 13.19 -4.61 17.69
CA ASN A 493 11.79 -4.93 18.01
C ASN A 493 11.45 -4.56 19.46
N PRO A 494 10.17 -4.46 19.82
CA PRO A 494 9.73 -4.19 21.19
C PRO A 494 10.17 -5.26 22.20
N ASP A 495 10.36 -6.50 21.78
CA ASP A 495 10.87 -7.61 22.60
C ASP A 495 12.39 -7.58 22.80
N GLY A 496 13.10 -6.69 22.11
CA GLY A 496 14.55 -6.54 22.17
C GLY A 496 15.29 -7.22 21.02
N THR A 497 14.65 -8.07 20.23
CA THR A 497 15.28 -8.73 19.08
C THR A 497 15.76 -7.70 18.05
N ILE A 498 16.89 -8.00 17.41
CA ILE A 498 17.48 -7.14 16.37
C ILE A 498 17.34 -7.82 15.02
N VAL A 499 16.69 -7.15 14.10
CA VAL A 499 16.53 -7.57 12.71
C VAL A 499 17.47 -6.75 11.84
N THR A 500 18.34 -7.43 11.10
CA THR A 500 19.23 -6.78 10.13
C THR A 500 18.98 -7.32 8.75
N ILE A 501 18.71 -6.44 7.79
CA ILE A 501 18.50 -6.75 6.38
C ILE A 501 19.70 -6.22 5.60
N LEU A 502 20.31 -7.08 4.77
CA LEU A 502 21.48 -6.75 3.96
C LEU A 502 21.21 -7.06 2.50
N TYR A 503 21.81 -6.25 1.63
CA TYR A 503 21.79 -6.46 0.19
C TYR A 503 23.20 -6.54 -0.38
N ASN A 504 23.44 -7.51 -1.28
CA ASN A 504 24.65 -7.67 -2.03
C ASN A 504 24.42 -7.37 -3.52
N SER A 505 24.83 -6.22 -4.01
CA SER A 505 24.73 -5.80 -5.41
C SER A 505 25.82 -6.40 -6.31
N GLY A 506 26.73 -7.21 -5.75
CA GLY A 506 27.84 -7.82 -6.50
C GLY A 506 27.40 -9.02 -7.33
N ASN A 507 28.17 -9.32 -8.40
CA ASN A 507 27.93 -10.44 -9.32
C ASN A 507 28.35 -11.83 -8.76
N SER A 508 28.77 -11.89 -7.49
CA SER A 508 29.14 -13.14 -6.80
C SER A 508 28.61 -13.13 -5.37
N ALA A 509 28.35 -14.31 -4.83
CA ALA A 509 28.01 -14.44 -3.43
C ALA A 509 29.14 -13.86 -2.55
N LYS A 510 28.76 -13.15 -1.49
CA LYS A 510 29.68 -12.50 -0.56
C LYS A 510 29.52 -13.10 0.83
N THR A 511 30.61 -13.67 1.37
CA THR A 511 30.69 -13.94 2.81
C THR A 511 30.73 -12.61 3.54
N THR A 512 29.80 -12.40 4.47
CA THR A 512 29.60 -11.15 5.21
C THR A 512 29.74 -11.42 6.70
N LEU A 513 30.47 -10.57 7.38
CA LEU A 513 30.61 -10.56 8.81
C LEU A 513 29.78 -9.41 9.40
N LEU A 514 28.70 -9.75 10.10
CA LEU A 514 27.81 -8.82 10.79
C LEU A 514 28.23 -8.68 12.26
N GLY A 515 28.53 -7.47 12.69
CA GLY A 515 28.79 -7.15 14.10
C GLY A 515 27.55 -6.54 14.75
N VAL A 516 27.09 -7.12 15.85
CA VAL A 516 25.91 -6.64 16.58
C VAL A 516 25.95 -7.11 18.03
N GLY A 517 25.63 -6.25 19.01
CA GLY A 517 25.61 -6.61 20.43
C GLY A 517 26.92 -7.18 20.97
N GLY A 518 28.08 -6.82 20.38
CA GLY A 518 29.39 -7.37 20.75
C GLY A 518 29.71 -8.74 20.15
N LYS A 519 28.76 -9.38 19.45
CA LYS A 519 28.93 -10.64 18.72
C LYS A 519 29.25 -10.39 17.25
N LYS A 520 29.74 -11.43 16.58
CA LYS A 520 30.00 -11.43 15.14
C LYS A 520 29.39 -12.66 14.50
N LEU A 521 28.57 -12.43 13.50
CA LEU A 521 27.83 -13.47 12.76
C LEU A 521 28.33 -13.53 11.33
N GLU A 522 28.79 -14.69 10.88
CA GLU A 522 29.27 -14.95 9.52
C GLU A 522 28.23 -15.73 8.73
N PHE A 523 27.91 -15.25 7.52
CA PHE A 523 27.02 -15.90 6.58
C PHE A 523 27.30 -15.44 5.15
N SER A 524 26.73 -16.14 4.18
CA SER A 524 26.85 -15.80 2.74
C SER A 524 25.59 -15.12 2.24
N VAL A 525 25.76 -13.95 1.59
CA VAL A 525 24.69 -13.23 0.89
C VAL A 525 24.84 -13.52 -0.62
N PRO A 526 23.81 -14.06 -1.28
CA PRO A 526 23.87 -14.37 -2.72
C PRO A 526 24.21 -13.14 -3.58
N ALA A 527 24.73 -13.37 -4.79
CA ALA A 527 24.85 -12.32 -5.79
C ALA A 527 23.49 -11.70 -6.09
N HIS A 528 23.42 -10.37 -6.21
CA HIS A 528 22.17 -9.64 -6.46
C HIS A 528 21.04 -10.07 -5.50
N GLY A 529 21.38 -10.30 -4.22
CA GLY A 529 20.50 -10.95 -3.27
C GLY A 529 20.47 -10.30 -1.90
N TRP A 530 19.56 -10.80 -1.08
CA TRP A 530 19.30 -10.28 0.28
C TRP A 530 19.57 -11.34 1.34
N ALA A 531 19.89 -10.88 2.51
CA ALA A 531 19.89 -11.67 3.74
C ALA A 531 19.16 -10.90 4.84
N THR A 532 18.33 -11.62 5.61
CA THR A 532 17.76 -11.11 6.87
C THR A 532 18.26 -12.00 8.01
N VAL A 533 18.83 -11.37 9.01
CA VAL A 533 19.25 -12.00 10.25
C VAL A 533 18.37 -11.46 11.37
N ASN A 534 17.69 -12.35 12.07
CA ASN A 534 16.90 -12.05 13.27
C ASN A 534 17.54 -12.77 14.47
N TRP A 535 17.84 -12.05 15.54
CA TRP A 535 18.52 -12.60 16.71
C TRP A 535 18.28 -11.76 17.96
N GLU A 536 18.46 -12.38 19.15
CA GLU A 536 18.35 -11.77 20.48
C GLU A 536 19.72 -11.28 21.01
#